data_5ba01a795d7ca6c3efa4a4f8f25cb680
#
_entry.id   5ba01a795d7ca6c3efa4a4f8f25cb680
#
_cell.length_a   1.000
_cell.length_b   1.000
_cell.length_c   1.000
_cell.angle_alpha   90.00
_cell.angle_beta   90.00
_cell.angle_gamma   90.00
#
_symmetry.space_group_name_H-M   'P 1'
#
loop_
_entity.id
_entity.type
_entity.pdbx_description
1 polymer ?
#
loop_
_entity_poly.entity_id
_entity_poly.type
_entity_poly.pdbx_seq_one_letter_code
_entity_poly.pdbx_strand_id
1 'polypeptide(L)'
;MGSVYTEESVGKLKEAEFYERFGVGSVFFGVLLDRLKERHEEEHRKGGRPNVLSVFQSLVVFLLYTRQYMTQTILADIMGVKKWDVSRAYHWVQDALLESGCFHLVGNRKTGKGTFALFDVTEIFIQRPKRNQKEYYSGKKKRHSMKVQIIYDLTAHKIVSFYISNGKTHDFKMFKESNPRFREFLKGLADSGYQGISKIWSSIETPYKKPRGGELSDEEKEFNSLLGSIRIAIEHVNAWLKRFRMIKDRYRGNIKDLWKVILFICAAFNIECPGV
;
A
#
# COMPACT_ATOMS: atom_id res chain seq x y z
N MET A 1 -30.02 8.56 16.02
CA MET A 1 -28.99 7.82 16.80
C MET A 1 -27.66 8.49 16.49
N GLY A 2 -26.88 8.85 17.54
CA GLY A 2 -25.53 9.43 17.36
C GLY A 2 -24.52 8.37 16.89
N SER A 3 -23.39 8.84 16.35
CA SER A 3 -22.27 7.97 15.93
C SER A 3 -21.76 7.12 17.10
N VAL A 4 -21.52 5.84 16.86
CA VAL A 4 -20.86 4.92 17.80
C VAL A 4 -19.40 5.33 18.06
N TYR A 5 -18.75 5.99 17.07
CA TYR A 5 -17.38 6.45 17.14
C TYR A 5 -17.33 7.92 17.53
N THR A 6 -17.18 8.19 18.82
CA THR A 6 -16.91 9.52 19.39
C THR A 6 -15.43 9.60 19.80
N GLU A 7 -14.91 10.82 20.00
CA GLU A 7 -13.54 11.02 20.50
C GLU A 7 -13.34 10.28 21.84
N GLU A 8 -14.34 10.33 22.73
CA GLU A 8 -14.31 9.64 24.01
C GLU A 8 -14.28 8.11 23.85
N SER A 9 -15.14 7.54 22.97
CA SER A 9 -15.22 6.09 22.79
C SER A 9 -13.95 5.53 22.13
N VAL A 10 -13.35 6.27 21.20
CA VAL A 10 -12.11 5.89 20.53
C VAL A 10 -10.90 6.08 21.45
N GLY A 11 -10.89 7.14 22.28
CA GLY A 11 -9.82 7.38 23.25
C GLY A 11 -9.73 6.33 24.37
N LYS A 12 -10.79 5.55 24.60
CA LYS A 12 -10.82 4.44 25.58
C LYS A 12 -10.28 3.11 25.03
N LEU A 13 -10.02 3.02 23.72
CA LEU A 13 -9.52 1.79 23.11
C LEU A 13 -8.08 1.53 23.54
N LYS A 14 -7.78 0.26 23.84
CA LYS A 14 -6.41 -0.20 23.98
C LYS A 14 -5.69 -0.14 22.63
N GLU A 15 -4.38 0.06 22.64
CA GLU A 15 -3.59 0.19 21.39
C GLU A 15 -3.79 -0.97 20.41
N ALA A 16 -3.87 -2.21 20.90
CA ALA A 16 -4.13 -3.38 20.08
C ALA A 16 -5.51 -3.34 19.41
N GLU A 17 -6.56 -2.93 20.14
CA GLU A 17 -7.92 -2.78 19.60
C GLU A 17 -8.00 -1.63 18.60
N PHE A 18 -7.27 -0.54 18.88
CA PHE A 18 -7.15 0.63 18.02
C PHE A 18 -6.54 0.23 16.67
N TYR A 19 -5.42 -0.47 16.74
CA TYR A 19 -4.71 -0.98 15.56
C TYR A 19 -5.52 -2.00 14.75
N GLU A 20 -6.26 -2.88 15.44
CA GLU A 20 -7.15 -3.84 14.78
C GLU A 20 -8.25 -3.13 13.99
N ARG A 21 -8.87 -2.10 14.57
CA ARG A 21 -9.99 -1.36 13.96
C ARG A 21 -9.55 -0.45 12.82
N PHE A 22 -8.49 0.34 13.03
CA PHE A 22 -8.08 1.42 12.14
C PHE A 22 -6.88 1.07 11.26
N GLY A 23 -6.11 0.04 11.61
CA GLY A 23 -4.92 -0.39 10.88
C GLY A 23 -3.68 0.46 11.11
N VAL A 24 -3.79 1.47 11.98
CA VAL A 24 -2.73 2.39 12.40
C VAL A 24 -2.77 2.54 13.92
N GLY A 25 -1.65 2.94 14.53
CA GLY A 25 -1.56 3.20 15.96
C GLY A 25 -2.18 4.54 16.35
N SER A 26 -2.46 4.69 17.65
CA SER A 26 -3.10 5.89 18.20
C SER A 26 -2.27 7.16 17.99
N VAL A 27 -0.94 7.07 18.10
CA VAL A 27 -0.02 8.19 17.88
C VAL A 27 -0.09 8.67 16.42
N PHE A 28 -0.03 7.74 15.46
CA PHE A 28 -0.12 8.11 14.04
C PHE A 28 -1.51 8.65 13.68
N PHE A 29 -2.56 8.09 14.25
CA PHE A 29 -3.92 8.64 14.13
C PHE A 29 -3.97 10.11 14.58
N GLY A 30 -3.34 10.44 15.72
CA GLY A 30 -3.24 11.82 16.21
C GLY A 30 -2.56 12.74 15.20
N VAL A 31 -1.43 12.33 14.64
CA VAL A 31 -0.73 13.08 13.59
C VAL A 31 -1.60 13.33 12.37
N LEU A 32 -2.33 12.29 11.90
CA LEU A 32 -3.26 12.44 10.79
C LEU A 32 -4.39 13.42 11.10
N LEU A 33 -4.94 13.32 12.33
CA LEU A 33 -6.03 14.19 12.77
C LEU A 33 -5.61 15.65 12.82
N ASP A 34 -4.42 15.95 13.35
CA ASP A 34 -3.90 17.32 13.45
C ASP A 34 -3.70 17.93 12.05
N ARG A 35 -3.14 17.18 11.11
CA ARG A 35 -3.00 17.63 9.72
C ARG A 35 -4.34 17.91 9.05
N LEU A 36 -5.33 17.08 9.32
CA LEU A 36 -6.68 17.30 8.79
C LEU A 36 -7.37 18.50 9.43
N LYS A 37 -7.13 18.78 10.71
CA LYS A 37 -7.63 19.99 11.38
C LYS A 37 -7.02 21.25 10.76
N GLU A 38 -5.70 21.30 10.58
CA GLU A 38 -5.00 22.39 9.91
C GLU A 38 -5.62 22.67 8.52
N ARG A 39 -5.80 21.62 7.72
CA ARG A 39 -6.41 21.74 6.38
C ARG A 39 -7.85 22.23 6.43
N HIS A 40 -8.64 21.71 7.35
CA HIS A 40 -10.04 22.13 7.53
C HIS A 40 -10.15 23.59 7.93
N GLU A 41 -9.28 24.09 8.80
CA GLU A 41 -9.22 25.50 9.20
C GLU A 41 -8.86 26.40 8.02
N GLU A 42 -7.89 26.01 7.19
CA GLU A 42 -7.51 26.74 5.98
C GLU A 42 -8.69 26.85 5.00
N GLU A 43 -9.40 25.77 4.74
CA GLU A 43 -10.54 25.72 3.82
C GLU A 43 -11.72 26.57 4.33
N HIS A 44 -11.94 26.60 5.64
CA HIS A 44 -13.07 27.30 6.26
C HIS A 44 -12.73 28.73 6.76
N ARG A 45 -11.50 29.18 6.54
CA ARG A 45 -11.07 30.55 6.95
C ARG A 45 -11.97 31.66 6.38
N LYS A 46 -12.53 31.46 5.17
CA LYS A 46 -13.43 32.38 4.51
C LYS A 46 -14.93 32.11 4.78
N GLY A 47 -15.23 31.22 5.73
CA GLY A 47 -16.56 30.72 5.98
C GLY A 47 -16.95 29.57 5.03
N GLY A 48 -18.16 29.09 5.17
CA GLY A 48 -18.71 28.00 4.36
C GLY A 48 -19.70 27.15 5.16
N ARG A 49 -20.40 26.26 4.46
CA ARG A 49 -21.32 25.34 5.14
C ARG A 49 -20.51 24.30 5.89
N PRO A 50 -20.79 24.06 7.19
CA PRO A 50 -20.13 23.02 7.97
C PRO A 50 -20.31 21.64 7.34
N ASN A 51 -19.28 20.81 7.42
CA ASN A 51 -19.40 19.41 7.04
C ASN A 51 -20.33 18.66 8.00
N VAL A 52 -21.08 17.68 7.49
CA VAL A 52 -21.98 16.84 8.29
C VAL A 52 -21.21 15.99 9.29
N LEU A 53 -20.05 15.50 8.88
CA LEU A 53 -19.11 14.77 9.74
C LEU A 53 -18.00 15.72 10.21
N SER A 54 -17.64 15.65 11.49
CA SER A 54 -16.47 16.35 12.02
C SER A 54 -15.18 15.84 11.35
N VAL A 55 -14.09 16.57 11.51
CA VAL A 55 -12.77 16.14 11.03
C VAL A 55 -12.37 14.79 11.60
N PHE A 56 -12.60 14.60 12.91
CA PHE A 56 -12.38 13.33 13.60
C PHE A 56 -13.22 12.19 12.98
N GLN A 57 -14.51 12.40 12.82
CA GLN A 57 -15.42 11.40 12.23
C GLN A 57 -15.04 11.08 10.78
N SER A 58 -14.60 12.07 10.03
CA SER A 58 -14.13 11.88 8.64
C SER A 58 -12.89 11.01 8.58
N LEU A 59 -11.92 11.20 9.48
CA LEU A 59 -10.75 10.34 9.62
C LEU A 59 -11.13 8.91 10.01
N VAL A 60 -12.04 8.74 10.97
CA VAL A 60 -12.57 7.43 11.38
C VAL A 60 -13.20 6.72 10.18
N VAL A 61 -14.03 7.40 9.41
CA VAL A 61 -14.65 6.86 8.18
C VAL A 61 -13.57 6.41 7.19
N PHE A 62 -12.56 7.23 6.94
CA PHE A 62 -11.47 6.92 6.03
C PHE A 62 -10.71 5.66 6.45
N LEU A 63 -10.33 5.57 7.73
CA LEU A 63 -9.58 4.44 8.26
C LEU A 63 -10.41 3.16 8.29
N LEU A 64 -11.66 3.21 8.77
CA LEU A 64 -12.56 2.05 8.75
C LEU A 64 -12.82 1.56 7.33
N TYR A 65 -13.05 2.48 6.38
CA TYR A 65 -13.26 2.09 4.99
C TYR A 65 -12.01 1.45 4.37
N THR A 66 -10.84 1.98 4.65
CA THR A 66 -9.59 1.45 4.12
C THR A 66 -9.20 0.11 4.80
N ARG A 67 -9.32 0.05 6.14
CA ARG A 67 -8.90 -1.10 6.95
C ARG A 67 -9.89 -2.25 6.91
N GLN A 68 -11.17 -1.99 7.20
CA GLN A 68 -12.22 -3.02 7.30
C GLN A 68 -12.95 -3.26 6.00
N TYR A 69 -12.91 -2.29 5.11
CA TYR A 69 -13.52 -2.31 3.78
C TYR A 69 -15.02 -2.62 3.80
N MET A 70 -15.73 -2.10 4.77
CA MET A 70 -17.19 -2.14 4.84
C MET A 70 -17.80 -1.41 3.64
N THR A 71 -19.09 -1.63 3.38
CA THR A 71 -19.78 -0.80 2.38
C THR A 71 -20.02 0.61 2.93
N GLN A 72 -20.04 1.61 2.05
CA GLN A 72 -20.33 2.98 2.47
C GLN A 72 -21.74 3.11 3.09
N THR A 73 -22.67 2.21 2.75
CA THR A 73 -24.00 2.15 3.34
C THR A 73 -23.91 1.75 4.83
N ILE A 74 -23.20 0.66 5.14
CA ILE A 74 -23.01 0.21 6.52
C ILE A 74 -22.27 1.30 7.34
N LEU A 75 -21.26 1.95 6.77
CA LEU A 75 -20.58 3.05 7.44
C LEU A 75 -21.51 4.24 7.67
N ALA A 76 -22.39 4.54 6.75
CA ALA A 76 -23.39 5.61 6.91
C ALA A 76 -24.35 5.30 8.06
N ASP A 77 -24.81 4.06 8.17
CA ASP A 77 -25.66 3.61 9.29
C ASP A 77 -24.94 3.71 10.64
N ILE A 78 -23.66 3.28 10.70
CA ILE A 78 -22.83 3.37 11.92
C ILE A 78 -22.60 4.84 12.33
N MET A 79 -22.39 5.72 11.36
CA MET A 79 -22.12 7.15 11.62
C MET A 79 -23.40 7.99 11.79
N GLY A 80 -24.57 7.43 11.51
CA GLY A 80 -25.85 8.14 11.59
C GLY A 80 -26.01 9.21 10.50
N VAL A 81 -25.42 9.01 9.32
CA VAL A 81 -25.41 9.97 8.20
C VAL A 81 -25.84 9.29 6.89
N LYS A 82 -25.86 10.04 5.79
CA LYS A 82 -26.19 9.50 4.50
C LYS A 82 -24.94 8.96 3.78
N LYS A 83 -25.12 7.99 2.88
CA LYS A 83 -24.02 7.36 2.13
C LYS A 83 -23.14 8.37 1.40
N TRP A 84 -23.69 9.43 0.84
CA TRP A 84 -22.87 10.44 0.14
C TRP A 84 -22.00 11.27 1.07
N ASP A 85 -22.40 11.44 2.35
CA ASP A 85 -21.57 12.14 3.33
C ASP A 85 -20.35 11.30 3.68
N VAL A 86 -20.51 9.96 3.81
CA VAL A 86 -19.40 9.00 3.94
C VAL A 86 -18.47 9.07 2.73
N SER A 87 -19.03 9.06 1.52
CA SER A 87 -18.22 9.15 0.30
C SER A 87 -17.43 10.46 0.23
N ARG A 88 -18.07 11.57 0.57
CA ARG A 88 -17.44 12.90 0.59
C ARG A 88 -16.32 12.95 1.63
N ALA A 89 -16.59 12.49 2.84
CA ALA A 89 -15.60 12.45 3.92
C ALA A 89 -14.39 11.60 3.54
N TYR A 90 -14.60 10.42 2.96
CA TYR A 90 -13.53 9.54 2.50
C TYR A 90 -12.63 10.24 1.46
N HIS A 91 -13.21 10.84 0.43
CA HIS A 91 -12.43 11.52 -0.61
C HIS A 91 -11.74 12.78 -0.09
N TRP A 92 -12.42 13.56 0.74
CA TRP A 92 -11.83 14.74 1.37
C TRP A 92 -10.60 14.39 2.20
N VAL A 93 -10.70 13.37 3.09
CA VAL A 93 -9.54 12.92 3.87
C VAL A 93 -8.43 12.43 2.97
N GLN A 94 -8.75 11.63 1.96
CA GLN A 94 -7.76 11.10 1.01
C GLN A 94 -6.99 12.22 0.32
N ASP A 95 -7.68 13.22 -0.20
CA ASP A 95 -7.06 14.32 -0.94
C ASP A 95 -6.31 15.26 0.01
N ALA A 96 -6.88 15.61 1.17
CA ALA A 96 -6.23 16.44 2.17
C ALA A 96 -4.91 15.85 2.68
N LEU A 97 -4.89 14.54 2.96
CA LEU A 97 -3.67 13.86 3.40
C LEU A 97 -2.61 13.76 2.29
N LEU A 98 -3.02 13.64 1.03
CA LEU A 98 -2.09 13.66 -0.11
C LEU A 98 -1.47 15.05 -0.31
N GLU A 99 -2.28 16.09 -0.24
CA GLU A 99 -1.85 17.48 -0.42
C GLU A 99 -1.00 18.00 0.75
N SER A 100 -1.23 17.49 1.96
CA SER A 100 -0.44 17.85 3.15
C SER A 100 1.05 17.49 3.05
N GLY A 101 1.43 16.69 2.04
CA GLY A 101 2.80 16.21 1.89
C GLY A 101 3.27 15.23 2.97
N CYS A 102 2.38 14.78 3.86
CA CYS A 102 2.71 13.81 4.93
C CYS A 102 3.09 12.43 4.37
N PHE A 103 2.64 12.10 3.16
CA PHE A 103 2.89 10.81 2.53
C PHE A 103 4.00 10.92 1.49
N HIS A 104 5.24 10.93 1.96
CA HIS A 104 6.38 10.77 1.08
C HIS A 104 6.93 9.36 1.19
N LEU A 105 6.94 8.63 0.08
CA LEU A 105 7.90 7.56 -0.04
C LEU A 105 9.26 8.21 -0.31
N VAL A 106 10.27 7.75 0.42
CA VAL A 106 11.65 8.18 0.20
C VAL A 106 12.01 7.74 -1.22
N GLY A 107 11.62 8.55 -2.19
CA GLY A 107 11.88 8.21 -3.60
C GLY A 107 13.37 8.01 -3.85
N ASN A 108 13.69 7.44 -4.96
CA ASN A 108 15.01 7.00 -5.46
C ASN A 108 16.19 7.97 -5.26
N ARG A 109 15.96 9.17 -4.78
CA ARG A 109 16.99 10.24 -4.65
C ARG A 109 17.69 10.30 -3.29
N LYS A 110 17.21 9.57 -2.28
CA LYS A 110 17.73 9.65 -0.90
C LYS A 110 18.06 8.28 -0.29
N THR A 111 18.10 7.23 -1.08
CA THR A 111 18.64 5.95 -0.62
C THR A 111 20.15 6.11 -0.51
N GLY A 112 20.66 5.93 0.71
CA GLY A 112 22.09 6.08 0.99
C GLY A 112 22.95 5.10 0.20
N LYS A 113 24.22 5.41 0.02
CA LYS A 113 25.20 4.45 -0.53
C LYS A 113 25.18 3.19 0.33
N GLY A 114 24.92 2.04 -0.29
CA GLY A 114 24.94 0.76 0.42
C GLY A 114 23.58 0.09 0.63
N THR A 115 22.53 0.60 0.01
CA THR A 115 21.17 0.09 0.14
C THR A 115 21.00 -1.29 -0.49
N PHE A 116 20.35 -2.20 0.25
CA PHE A 116 19.96 -3.52 -0.24
C PHE A 116 18.46 -3.53 -0.56
N ALA A 117 18.12 -3.65 -1.84
CA ALA A 117 16.73 -3.56 -2.29
C ALA A 117 16.08 -4.93 -2.51
N LEU A 118 14.86 -5.09 -2.01
CA LEU A 118 14.01 -6.23 -2.31
C LEU A 118 12.88 -5.81 -3.23
N PHE A 119 12.64 -6.63 -4.27
CA PHE A 119 11.60 -6.40 -5.26
C PHE A 119 10.57 -7.53 -5.19
N ASP A 120 9.31 -7.17 -5.05
CA ASP A 120 8.21 -8.14 -5.14
C ASP A 120 6.98 -7.53 -5.79
N VAL A 121 6.11 -8.38 -6.35
CA VAL A 121 4.84 -7.98 -6.95
C VAL A 121 3.69 -8.63 -6.23
N THR A 122 2.80 -7.81 -5.69
CA THR A 122 1.54 -8.27 -5.14
C THR A 122 0.38 -7.99 -6.10
N GLU A 123 -0.61 -8.89 -6.16
CA GLU A 123 -1.81 -8.69 -6.97
C GLU A 123 -2.99 -8.24 -6.09
N ILE A 124 -3.69 -7.20 -6.55
CA ILE A 124 -4.92 -6.69 -5.96
C ILE A 124 -6.06 -7.05 -6.89
N PHE A 125 -7.01 -7.86 -6.43
CA PHE A 125 -8.18 -8.23 -7.22
C PHE A 125 -9.11 -7.02 -7.39
N ILE A 126 -9.64 -6.85 -8.60
CA ILE A 126 -10.55 -5.77 -8.94
C ILE A 126 -11.89 -6.30 -9.43
N GLN A 127 -12.90 -5.45 -9.44
CA GLN A 127 -14.14 -5.75 -10.15
C GLN A 127 -13.85 -5.90 -11.64
N ARG A 128 -14.62 -6.76 -12.32
CA ARG A 128 -14.49 -6.95 -13.76
C ARG A 128 -14.69 -5.62 -14.47
N PRO A 129 -13.66 -5.10 -15.19
CA PRO A 129 -13.78 -3.84 -15.89
C PRO A 129 -14.81 -3.91 -17.01
N LYS A 130 -15.48 -2.79 -17.30
CA LYS A 130 -16.43 -2.71 -18.43
C LYS A 130 -15.72 -2.74 -19.79
N ARG A 131 -14.48 -2.22 -19.86
CA ARG A 131 -13.65 -2.15 -21.08
C ARG A 131 -12.28 -2.76 -20.84
N ASN A 132 -11.59 -3.17 -21.90
CA ASN A 132 -10.20 -3.69 -21.89
C ASN A 132 -9.98 -4.85 -20.90
N GLN A 133 -10.98 -5.71 -20.71
CA GLN A 133 -10.98 -6.78 -19.72
C GLN A 133 -9.75 -7.69 -19.81
N LYS A 134 -9.27 -7.98 -21.04
CA LYS A 134 -8.12 -8.84 -21.29
C LYS A 134 -6.81 -8.31 -20.69
N GLU A 135 -6.67 -7.00 -20.56
CA GLU A 135 -5.48 -6.37 -20.00
C GLU A 135 -5.36 -6.57 -18.48
N TYR A 136 -6.51 -6.64 -17.83
CA TYR A 136 -6.58 -6.81 -16.37
C TYR A 136 -6.64 -8.27 -15.94
N TYR A 137 -6.77 -9.21 -16.87
CA TYR A 137 -6.93 -10.61 -16.53
C TYR A 137 -5.60 -11.29 -16.23
N SER A 138 -5.39 -11.68 -14.96
CA SER A 138 -4.24 -12.47 -14.53
C SER A 138 -4.45 -13.94 -14.92
N GLY A 139 -3.65 -14.42 -15.87
CA GLY A 139 -3.66 -15.83 -16.29
C GLY A 139 -3.27 -16.79 -15.16
N LYS A 140 -2.39 -16.35 -14.25
CA LYS A 140 -1.93 -17.12 -13.08
C LYS A 140 -3.05 -17.24 -12.03
N LYS A 141 -3.74 -16.15 -11.73
CA LYS A 141 -4.77 -16.10 -10.67
C LYS A 141 -6.21 -16.33 -11.19
N LYS A 142 -6.40 -16.41 -12.52
CA LYS A 142 -7.71 -16.60 -13.18
C LYS A 142 -8.74 -15.55 -12.75
N ARG A 143 -8.30 -14.30 -12.51
CA ARG A 143 -9.13 -13.17 -12.04
C ARG A 143 -8.63 -11.86 -12.64
N HIS A 144 -9.51 -10.84 -12.63
CA HIS A 144 -9.12 -9.48 -12.97
C HIS A 144 -8.36 -8.86 -11.77
N SER A 145 -7.19 -8.34 -12.04
CA SER A 145 -6.32 -7.75 -11.01
C SER A 145 -5.54 -6.55 -11.52
N MET A 146 -5.05 -5.77 -10.57
CA MET A 146 -3.94 -4.85 -10.74
C MET A 146 -2.73 -5.44 -10.05
N LYS A 147 -1.56 -5.22 -10.60
CA LYS A 147 -0.28 -5.58 -9.98
C LYS A 147 0.36 -4.36 -9.36
N VAL A 148 0.90 -4.54 -8.17
CA VAL A 148 1.67 -3.52 -7.46
C VAL A 148 3.05 -4.07 -7.19
N GLN A 149 4.06 -3.49 -7.85
CA GLN A 149 5.46 -3.74 -7.55
C GLN A 149 5.83 -2.90 -6.34
N ILE A 150 6.41 -3.51 -5.34
CA ILE A 150 6.96 -2.87 -4.15
C ILE A 150 8.47 -2.97 -4.21
N ILE A 151 9.14 -1.87 -3.86
CA ILE A 151 10.57 -1.83 -3.68
C ILE A 151 10.83 -1.47 -2.22
N TYR A 152 11.44 -2.39 -1.51
CA TYR A 152 11.72 -2.30 -0.09
C TYR A 152 13.23 -2.22 0.14
N ASP A 153 13.66 -1.22 0.89
CA ASP A 153 15.02 -1.06 1.36
C ASP A 153 15.18 -1.86 2.66
N LEU A 154 15.91 -2.98 2.57
CA LEU A 154 16.16 -3.84 3.72
C LEU A 154 17.06 -3.17 4.76
N THR A 155 17.94 -2.27 4.34
CA THR A 155 18.87 -1.56 5.24
C THR A 155 18.16 -0.48 6.06
N ALA A 156 17.29 0.29 5.39
CA ALA A 156 16.51 1.35 6.03
C ALA A 156 15.18 0.85 6.62
N HIS A 157 14.80 -0.39 6.36
CA HIS A 157 13.50 -0.97 6.73
C HIS A 157 12.30 -0.15 6.23
N LYS A 158 12.36 0.32 4.97
CA LYS A 158 11.32 1.20 4.39
C LYS A 158 10.93 0.80 2.98
N ILE A 159 9.66 0.98 2.67
CA ILE A 159 9.19 0.97 1.29
C ILE A 159 9.65 2.27 0.64
N VAL A 160 10.49 2.16 -0.38
CA VAL A 160 11.06 3.33 -1.06
C VAL A 160 10.26 3.74 -2.29
N SER A 161 9.59 2.79 -2.91
CA SER A 161 8.81 3.04 -4.12
C SER A 161 7.78 1.95 -4.37
N PHE A 162 6.73 2.29 -5.12
CA PHE A 162 5.84 1.32 -5.73
C PHE A 162 5.52 1.71 -7.18
N TYR A 163 5.09 0.72 -7.97
CA TYR A 163 4.59 0.92 -9.32
C TYR A 163 3.35 0.05 -9.55
N ILE A 164 2.34 0.60 -10.24
CA ILE A 164 1.08 -0.09 -10.49
C ILE A 164 0.93 -0.38 -11.98
N SER A 165 0.56 -1.61 -12.32
CA SER A 165 0.27 -2.03 -13.68
C SER A 165 -0.92 -2.97 -13.74
N ASN A 166 -1.37 -3.28 -14.94
CA ASN A 166 -2.47 -4.21 -15.19
C ASN A 166 -2.09 -5.65 -14.86
N GLY A 167 -3.05 -6.47 -14.43
CA GLY A 167 -2.82 -7.85 -13.99
C GLY A 167 -2.17 -8.78 -15.03
N LYS A 168 -2.30 -8.47 -16.32
CA LYS A 168 -1.65 -9.22 -17.41
C LYS A 168 -0.15 -8.91 -17.53
N THR A 169 0.31 -7.78 -17.02
CA THR A 169 1.70 -7.34 -17.22
C THR A 169 2.67 -8.28 -16.51
N HIS A 170 3.72 -8.68 -17.20
CA HIS A 170 4.81 -9.48 -16.62
C HIS A 170 5.65 -8.65 -15.64
N ASP A 171 6.12 -9.26 -14.53
CA ASP A 171 6.83 -8.57 -13.47
C ASP A 171 8.10 -7.86 -13.98
N PHE A 172 8.88 -8.52 -14.82
CA PHE A 172 10.04 -7.90 -15.46
C PHE A 172 9.68 -6.75 -16.41
N LYS A 173 8.52 -6.81 -17.09
CA LYS A 173 8.03 -5.69 -17.89
C LYS A 173 7.64 -4.51 -17.02
N MET A 174 6.97 -4.77 -15.87
CA MET A 174 6.66 -3.73 -14.87
C MET A 174 7.93 -3.03 -14.39
N PHE A 175 8.99 -3.80 -14.12
CA PHE A 175 10.27 -3.23 -13.71
C PHE A 175 10.83 -2.26 -14.75
N LYS A 176 10.81 -2.64 -16.03
CA LYS A 176 11.25 -1.78 -17.13
C LYS A 176 10.42 -0.51 -17.26
N GLU A 177 9.09 -0.63 -17.15
CA GLU A 177 8.15 0.50 -17.24
C GLU A 177 8.26 1.43 -16.04
N SER A 178 8.46 0.89 -14.84
CA SER A 178 8.65 1.69 -13.62
C SER A 178 9.93 2.52 -13.67
N ASN A 179 10.88 2.10 -14.53
CA ASN A 179 12.19 2.75 -14.73
C ASN A 179 12.75 3.30 -13.41
N PRO A 180 12.97 2.43 -12.42
CA PRO A 180 13.44 2.87 -11.13
C PRO A 180 14.84 3.46 -11.32
N ARG A 181 14.98 4.77 -11.10
CA ARG A 181 16.25 5.50 -11.23
C ARG A 181 17.13 5.26 -10.01
N PHE A 182 17.47 4.00 -9.76
CA PHE A 182 18.33 3.62 -8.63
C PHE A 182 19.79 3.75 -9.02
N ARG A 183 20.33 4.92 -8.94
CA ARG A 183 21.76 5.14 -9.23
C ARG A 183 22.71 4.57 -8.17
N GLU A 184 22.21 4.08 -7.04
CA GLU A 184 23.04 3.83 -5.86
C GLU A 184 22.74 2.55 -5.07
N PHE A 185 21.89 1.65 -5.56
CA PHE A 185 21.73 0.34 -4.91
C PHE A 185 22.97 -0.51 -5.15
N LEU A 186 23.62 -0.89 -4.05
CA LEU A 186 24.77 -1.80 -4.14
C LEU A 186 24.36 -3.20 -4.53
N LYS A 187 23.24 -3.68 -4.01
CA LYS A 187 22.71 -5.01 -4.29
C LYS A 187 21.18 -5.03 -4.19
N GLY A 188 20.57 -5.99 -4.86
CA GLY A 188 19.14 -6.23 -4.72
C GLY A 188 18.77 -7.67 -5.02
N LEU A 189 17.62 -8.07 -4.51
CA LEU A 189 17.01 -9.36 -4.78
C LEU A 189 15.62 -9.19 -5.38
N ALA A 190 15.33 -9.98 -6.40
CA ALA A 190 14.03 -10.03 -7.02
C ALA A 190 13.55 -11.48 -7.14
N ASP A 191 12.23 -11.68 -7.26
CA ASP A 191 11.64 -12.98 -7.48
C ASP A 191 11.99 -13.55 -8.87
N SER A 192 11.79 -14.83 -9.04
CA SER A 192 11.93 -15.57 -10.31
C SER A 192 11.12 -14.97 -11.47
N GLY A 193 10.10 -14.16 -11.21
CA GLY A 193 9.36 -13.37 -12.20
C GLY A 193 10.16 -12.26 -12.88
N TYR A 194 11.29 -11.87 -12.29
CA TYR A 194 12.20 -10.84 -12.80
C TYR A 194 13.40 -11.40 -13.60
N GLN A 195 13.33 -12.62 -14.06
CA GLN A 195 14.40 -13.24 -14.87
C GLN A 195 14.85 -12.33 -16.01
N GLY A 196 16.16 -12.13 -16.09
CA GLY A 196 16.79 -11.22 -17.07
C GLY A 196 17.04 -9.81 -16.53
N ILE A 197 16.67 -9.50 -15.27
CA ILE A 197 16.93 -8.21 -14.63
C ILE A 197 18.42 -7.94 -14.51
N SER A 198 19.24 -8.98 -14.26
CA SER A 198 20.71 -8.88 -14.17
C SER A 198 21.38 -8.39 -15.45
N LYS A 199 20.73 -8.55 -16.61
CA LYS A 199 21.20 -7.99 -17.90
C LYS A 199 21.06 -6.48 -17.97
N ILE A 200 20.15 -5.89 -17.18
CA ILE A 200 19.92 -4.44 -17.08
C ILE A 200 20.68 -3.88 -15.88
N TRP A 201 20.64 -4.63 -14.76
CA TRP A 201 21.26 -4.28 -13.50
C TRP A 201 21.97 -5.49 -12.92
N SER A 202 23.26 -5.56 -13.12
CA SER A 202 24.10 -6.69 -12.71
C SER A 202 24.15 -6.89 -11.18
N SER A 203 23.77 -5.88 -10.41
CA SER A 203 23.72 -5.93 -8.94
C SER A 203 22.43 -6.51 -8.38
N ILE A 204 21.46 -6.89 -9.23
CA ILE A 204 20.22 -7.52 -8.79
C ILE A 204 20.27 -9.02 -9.12
N GLU A 205 20.08 -9.82 -8.09
CA GLU A 205 20.11 -11.27 -8.16
C GLU A 205 18.69 -11.85 -8.15
N THR A 206 18.51 -12.97 -8.81
CA THR A 206 17.26 -13.75 -8.84
C THR A 206 17.57 -15.21 -8.58
N PRO A 207 16.63 -15.99 -8.02
CA PRO A 207 16.84 -17.42 -7.82
C PRO A 207 17.17 -18.17 -9.12
N TYR A 208 18.08 -19.13 -9.04
CA TYR A 208 18.34 -20.06 -10.13
C TYR A 208 17.08 -20.87 -10.43
N LYS A 209 16.78 -21.04 -11.71
CA LYS A 209 15.69 -21.89 -12.16
C LYS A 209 16.19 -23.28 -12.44
N LYS A 210 15.41 -24.27 -12.02
CA LYS A 210 15.66 -25.68 -12.41
C LYS A 210 15.67 -25.78 -13.94
N PRO A 211 16.76 -26.28 -14.55
CA PRO A 211 16.83 -26.50 -15.99
C PRO A 211 15.83 -27.58 -16.42
N ARG A 212 15.41 -27.51 -17.69
CA ARG A 212 14.44 -28.48 -18.21
C ARG A 212 15.10 -29.87 -18.32
N GLY A 213 14.63 -30.83 -17.53
CA GLY A 213 15.18 -32.20 -17.49
C GLY A 213 16.45 -32.39 -16.64
N GLY A 214 16.89 -31.34 -15.90
CA GLY A 214 18.02 -31.40 -14.98
C GLY A 214 17.65 -31.07 -13.54
N GLU A 215 18.64 -31.01 -12.68
CA GLU A 215 18.52 -30.54 -11.30
C GLU A 215 19.45 -29.37 -11.04
N LEU A 216 19.15 -28.58 -10.01
CA LEU A 216 20.06 -27.56 -9.53
C LEU A 216 21.24 -28.22 -8.82
N SER A 217 22.43 -27.63 -8.96
CA SER A 217 23.57 -28.02 -8.15
C SER A 217 23.31 -27.75 -6.66
N ASP A 218 24.08 -28.32 -5.80
CA ASP A 218 23.93 -28.13 -4.35
C ASP A 218 24.26 -26.66 -3.98
N GLU A 219 25.24 -26.05 -4.64
CA GLU A 219 25.58 -24.63 -4.50
C GLU A 219 24.41 -23.73 -4.95
N GLU A 220 23.74 -24.04 -6.06
CA GLU A 220 22.56 -23.30 -6.53
C GLU A 220 21.37 -23.45 -5.58
N LYS A 221 21.19 -24.64 -4.97
CA LYS A 221 20.16 -24.86 -3.95
C LYS A 221 20.45 -24.06 -2.67
N GLU A 222 21.70 -24.05 -2.21
CA GLU A 222 22.13 -23.30 -1.04
C GLU A 222 21.93 -21.78 -1.27
N PHE A 223 22.35 -21.29 -2.42
CA PHE A 223 22.12 -19.91 -2.83
C PHE A 223 20.61 -19.55 -2.85
N ASN A 224 19.77 -20.38 -3.46
CA ASN A 224 18.33 -20.17 -3.47
C ASN A 224 17.71 -20.19 -2.07
N SER A 225 18.22 -21.02 -1.16
CA SER A 225 17.81 -21.06 0.24
C SER A 225 18.16 -19.77 0.98
N LEU A 226 19.38 -19.27 0.78
CA LEU A 226 19.83 -17.98 1.33
C LEU A 226 18.96 -16.83 0.82
N LEU A 227 18.73 -16.78 -0.50
CA LEU A 227 17.83 -15.77 -1.07
C LEU A 227 16.42 -15.86 -0.50
N GLY A 228 15.91 -17.06 -0.31
CA GLY A 228 14.60 -17.32 0.30
C GLY A 228 14.50 -16.72 1.70
N SER A 229 15.52 -16.92 2.54
CA SER A 229 15.55 -16.37 3.90
C SER A 229 15.53 -14.82 3.94
N ILE A 230 16.29 -14.20 3.05
CA ILE A 230 16.30 -12.72 2.95
C ILE A 230 14.96 -12.18 2.43
N ARG A 231 14.30 -12.91 1.51
CA ARG A 231 13.01 -12.52 0.94
C ARG A 231 11.86 -12.57 1.94
N ILE A 232 11.98 -13.28 3.06
CA ILE A 232 10.97 -13.27 4.13
C ILE A 232 10.64 -11.82 4.56
N ALA A 233 11.60 -10.91 4.56
CA ALA A 233 11.38 -9.53 4.91
C ALA A 233 10.34 -8.85 4.01
N ILE A 234 10.42 -9.00 2.68
CA ILE A 234 9.43 -8.40 1.78
C ILE A 234 8.08 -9.14 1.80
N GLU A 235 8.08 -10.43 2.17
CA GLU A 235 6.85 -11.17 2.40
C GLU A 235 6.10 -10.64 3.64
N HIS A 236 6.83 -10.28 4.72
CA HIS A 236 6.27 -9.60 5.87
C HIS A 236 5.70 -8.22 5.51
N VAL A 237 6.41 -7.44 4.68
CA VAL A 237 5.89 -6.18 4.13
C VAL A 237 4.57 -6.42 3.41
N ASN A 238 4.51 -7.38 2.50
CA ASN A 238 3.29 -7.69 1.76
C ASN A 238 2.15 -8.20 2.67
N ALA A 239 2.48 -8.99 3.70
CA ALA A 239 1.51 -9.43 4.69
C ALA A 239 0.94 -8.26 5.48
N TRP A 240 1.80 -7.30 5.87
CA TRP A 240 1.38 -6.09 6.57
C TRP A 240 0.47 -5.22 5.70
N LEU A 241 0.84 -4.96 4.43
CA LEU A 241 0.02 -4.20 3.50
C LEU A 241 -1.38 -4.84 3.34
N LYS A 242 -1.45 -6.16 3.25
CA LYS A 242 -2.71 -6.92 3.13
C LYS A 242 -3.55 -6.94 4.41
N ARG A 243 -3.09 -6.39 5.52
CA ARG A 243 -3.96 -6.12 6.68
C ARG A 243 -5.06 -5.13 6.34
N PHE A 244 -4.85 -4.24 5.38
CA PHE A 244 -5.88 -3.36 4.84
C PHE A 244 -6.77 -4.12 3.85
N ARG A 245 -8.00 -4.42 4.28
CA ARG A 245 -8.93 -5.23 3.48
C ARG A 245 -9.28 -4.59 2.15
N MET A 246 -9.16 -3.27 2.02
CA MET A 246 -9.38 -2.58 0.75
C MET A 246 -8.48 -3.10 -0.38
N ILE A 247 -7.25 -3.53 -0.08
CA ILE A 247 -6.33 -4.11 -1.08
C ILE A 247 -6.22 -5.63 -1.00
N LYS A 248 -6.61 -6.24 0.13
CA LYS A 248 -6.67 -7.69 0.30
C LYS A 248 -7.88 -8.29 -0.41
N ASP A 249 -9.05 -7.67 -0.22
CA ASP A 249 -10.31 -8.10 -0.80
C ASP A 249 -10.43 -7.54 -2.23
N ARG A 250 -11.55 -7.82 -2.90
CA ARG A 250 -11.79 -7.27 -4.23
C ARG A 250 -11.99 -5.76 -4.16
N TYR A 251 -11.07 -5.00 -4.75
CA TYR A 251 -11.13 -3.54 -4.81
C TYR A 251 -12.37 -3.06 -5.57
N ARG A 252 -13.16 -2.21 -4.93
CA ARG A 252 -14.46 -1.69 -5.45
C ARG A 252 -14.37 -0.21 -5.85
N GLY A 253 -13.26 0.46 -5.57
CA GLY A 253 -13.04 1.86 -5.90
C GLY A 253 -12.69 2.05 -7.38
N ASN A 254 -12.50 3.31 -7.76
CA ASN A 254 -11.99 3.65 -9.09
C ASN A 254 -10.53 3.19 -9.21
N ILE A 255 -10.23 2.41 -10.24
CA ILE A 255 -8.87 1.90 -10.49
C ILE A 255 -7.86 3.05 -10.63
N LYS A 256 -8.29 4.21 -11.16
CA LYS A 256 -7.42 5.39 -11.29
C LYS A 256 -6.96 5.96 -9.95
N ASP A 257 -7.72 5.72 -8.88
CA ASP A 257 -7.41 6.23 -7.53
C ASP A 257 -6.71 5.18 -6.65
N LEU A 258 -6.48 3.97 -7.18
CA LEU A 258 -5.82 2.90 -6.43
C LEU A 258 -4.45 3.32 -5.91
N TRP A 259 -3.69 4.10 -6.68
CA TRP A 259 -2.37 4.59 -6.27
C TRP A 259 -2.41 5.44 -4.99
N LYS A 260 -3.49 6.21 -4.77
CA LYS A 260 -3.68 7.01 -3.55
C LYS A 260 -3.77 6.12 -2.32
N VAL A 261 -4.53 5.02 -2.44
CA VAL A 261 -4.68 4.02 -1.37
C VAL A 261 -3.34 3.33 -1.08
N ILE A 262 -2.63 2.91 -2.14
CA ILE A 262 -1.32 2.25 -1.98
C ILE A 262 -0.32 3.21 -1.35
N LEU A 263 -0.29 4.47 -1.78
CA LEU A 263 0.60 5.47 -1.19
C LEU A 263 0.34 5.65 0.30
N PHE A 264 -0.93 5.80 0.71
CA PHE A 264 -1.30 5.89 2.12
C PHE A 264 -0.80 4.66 2.90
N ILE A 265 -1.09 3.45 2.41
CA ILE A 265 -0.72 2.21 3.11
C ILE A 265 0.81 2.04 3.20
N CYS A 266 1.54 2.36 2.13
CA CYS A 266 3.02 2.31 2.14
C CYS A 266 3.62 3.35 3.09
N ALA A 267 3.06 4.55 3.14
CA ALA A 267 3.50 5.60 4.06
C ALA A 267 3.19 5.21 5.52
N ALA A 268 2.01 4.64 5.78
CA ALA A 268 1.66 4.12 7.10
C ALA A 268 2.63 3.02 7.54
N PHE A 269 2.98 2.08 6.65
CA PHE A 269 4.01 1.07 6.93
C PHE A 269 5.33 1.72 7.37
N ASN A 270 5.79 2.71 6.61
CA ASN A 270 7.08 3.36 6.88
C ASN A 270 7.13 4.13 8.21
N ILE A 271 5.97 4.51 8.74
CA ILE A 271 5.85 5.23 10.02
C ILE A 271 5.67 4.25 11.17
N GLU A 272 4.81 3.24 10.98
CA GLU A 272 4.40 2.30 12.03
C GLU A 272 5.40 1.17 12.26
N CYS A 273 6.21 0.83 11.26
CA CYS A 273 7.14 -0.29 11.29
C CYS A 273 8.59 0.16 11.04
N PRO A 274 9.17 1.04 11.90
CA PRO A 274 10.57 1.39 11.78
C PRO A 274 11.43 0.22 12.26
N GLY A 275 11.83 -0.68 11.35
CA GLY A 275 12.82 -1.72 11.68
C GLY A 275 12.25 -3.13 11.96
N VAL A 276 11.25 -3.55 11.20
CA VAL A 276 10.83 -4.96 11.15
C VAL A 276 11.78 -5.79 10.29
#